data_435d3ce21d627fbc551e2e518dba3b0c
#
_entry.id   435d3ce21d627fbc551e2e518dba3b0c
#
_cell.length_a   1.000
_cell.length_b   1.000
_cell.length_c   1.000
_cell.angle_alpha   90.00
_cell.angle_beta   90.00
_cell.angle_gamma   90.00
#
_symmetry.space_group_name_H-M   'P 1'
#
loop_
_entity.id
_entity.type
_entity.pdbx_description
1 polymer ?
#
loop_
_entity_poly.entity_id
_entity_poly.type
_entity_poly.pdbx_seq_one_letter_code
_entity_poly.pdbx_strand_id
1 'polypeptide(L)'
;MEVRGYELGIGADLAGADLTDTDLRSVDLSGSWLGGAVLSGSDLSDARLVGADLRHAICQGTVFADADLHHANLWSADLSDARMGGAMLSRAWLGSARLTGTDLRSTDLGGAWLIAADLTGALLGASTLAGASLTRTCMRDADLTGTFAGGADFRSAVLNGATIRAANLSGAILRSASLIEADLSLTDLVGADLTGAQLDGVVLDGIRHDDTTLWPEGFDPPSSGGLDDHD
;
A
#
# COMPACT_ATOMS: atom_id res chain seq x y z
N MET A 1 -23.37 15.50 13.42
CA MET A 1 -22.82 16.75 12.81
C MET A 1 -23.46 16.88 11.45
N GLU A 2 -23.82 18.09 11.00
CA GLU A 2 -24.38 18.32 9.66
C GLU A 2 -23.41 19.13 8.81
N VAL A 3 -23.15 18.67 7.58
CA VAL A 3 -22.27 19.34 6.60
C VAL A 3 -22.92 19.24 5.24
N ARG A 4 -23.10 20.39 4.54
CA ARG A 4 -23.73 20.47 3.22
C ARG A 4 -25.12 19.79 3.15
N GLY A 5 -25.87 19.78 4.25
CA GLY A 5 -27.20 19.15 4.32
C GLY A 5 -27.17 17.64 4.57
N TYR A 6 -25.99 17.06 4.83
CA TYR A 6 -25.83 15.65 5.20
C TYR A 6 -25.62 15.50 6.71
N GLU A 7 -26.35 14.59 7.33
CA GLU A 7 -26.09 14.19 8.72
C GLU A 7 -24.92 13.22 8.77
N LEU A 8 -23.82 13.64 9.44
CA LEU A 8 -22.62 12.84 9.58
C LEU A 8 -22.61 12.11 10.94
N GLY A 9 -22.23 10.85 10.94
CA GLY A 9 -22.11 10.06 12.14
C GLY A 9 -21.96 8.57 11.82
N ILE A 10 -21.92 7.76 12.86
CA ILE A 10 -21.80 6.29 12.75
C ILE A 10 -22.98 5.75 11.92
N GLY A 11 -22.66 4.95 10.88
CA GLY A 11 -23.67 4.32 10.01
C GLY A 11 -24.44 5.29 9.12
N ALA A 12 -23.99 6.54 8.96
CA ALA A 12 -24.65 7.51 8.11
C ALA A 12 -24.75 7.04 6.66
N ASP A 13 -25.86 7.32 6.00
CA ASP A 13 -26.02 7.11 4.55
C ASP A 13 -25.56 8.37 3.80
N LEU A 14 -24.37 8.28 3.22
CA LEU A 14 -23.69 9.32 2.48
C LEU A 14 -23.37 8.86 1.05
N ALA A 15 -24.11 7.87 0.55
CA ALA A 15 -23.90 7.34 -0.79
C ALA A 15 -24.07 8.44 -1.84
N GLY A 16 -23.03 8.67 -2.65
CA GLY A 16 -23.01 9.73 -3.66
C GLY A 16 -23.00 11.15 -3.12
N ALA A 17 -22.82 11.35 -1.81
CA ALA A 17 -22.77 12.68 -1.21
C ALA A 17 -21.62 13.52 -1.76
N ASP A 18 -21.86 14.80 -2.02
CA ASP A 18 -20.81 15.78 -2.34
C ASP A 18 -20.30 16.42 -1.04
N LEU A 19 -19.14 15.96 -0.61
CA LEU A 19 -18.41 16.45 0.56
C LEU A 19 -17.06 17.08 0.17
N THR A 20 -16.94 17.55 -1.09
CA THR A 20 -15.71 18.18 -1.60
C THR A 20 -15.27 19.36 -0.72
N ASP A 21 -13.95 19.46 -0.46
CA ASP A 21 -13.32 20.56 0.29
C ASP A 21 -13.96 20.81 1.67
N THR A 22 -14.41 19.77 2.36
CA THR A 22 -15.01 19.89 3.71
C THR A 22 -14.04 19.55 4.82
N ASP A 23 -14.20 20.18 5.98
CA ASP A 23 -13.51 19.84 7.21
C ASP A 23 -14.27 18.72 7.94
N LEU A 24 -13.73 17.51 7.89
CA LEU A 24 -14.28 16.30 8.49
C LEU A 24 -13.31 15.69 9.51
N ARG A 25 -12.42 16.52 10.05
CA ARG A 25 -11.42 16.06 11.03
C ARG A 25 -12.08 15.46 12.26
N SER A 26 -11.52 14.35 12.73
CA SER A 26 -11.95 13.62 13.90
C SER A 26 -13.43 13.19 13.89
N VAL A 27 -14.10 13.23 12.73
CA VAL A 27 -15.50 12.75 12.60
C VAL A 27 -15.53 11.22 12.77
N ASP A 28 -16.57 10.70 13.41
CA ASP A 28 -16.81 9.24 13.44
C ASP A 28 -17.84 8.86 12.35
N LEU A 29 -17.32 8.25 11.29
CA LEU A 29 -18.08 7.69 10.15
C LEU A 29 -17.96 6.16 10.12
N SER A 30 -17.72 5.52 11.26
CA SER A 30 -17.62 4.07 11.33
C SER A 30 -18.88 3.40 10.79
N GLY A 31 -18.71 2.41 9.90
CA GLY A 31 -19.82 1.69 9.25
C GLY A 31 -20.69 2.54 8.33
N SER A 32 -20.32 3.76 8.00
CA SER A 32 -21.08 4.63 7.10
C SER A 32 -21.03 4.15 5.65
N TRP A 33 -22.04 4.52 4.88
CA TRP A 33 -22.18 4.20 3.46
C TRP A 33 -21.76 5.42 2.64
N LEU A 34 -20.51 5.41 2.15
CA LEU A 34 -19.88 6.48 1.36
C LEU A 34 -19.67 6.04 -0.11
N GLY A 35 -20.37 5.00 -0.55
CA GLY A 35 -20.23 4.48 -1.91
C GLY A 35 -20.46 5.57 -2.95
N GLY A 36 -19.45 5.82 -3.80
CA GLY A 36 -19.52 6.89 -4.82
C GLY A 36 -19.53 8.32 -4.27
N ALA A 37 -19.33 8.54 -2.99
CA ALA A 37 -19.24 9.90 -2.42
C ALA A 37 -18.02 10.64 -3.00
N VAL A 38 -18.12 11.96 -3.09
CA VAL A 38 -17.05 12.85 -3.53
C VAL A 38 -16.43 13.53 -2.30
N LEU A 39 -15.20 13.18 -1.99
CA LEU A 39 -14.42 13.66 -0.83
C LEU A 39 -13.18 14.45 -1.26
N SER A 40 -13.06 14.77 -2.56
CA SER A 40 -11.85 15.42 -3.09
C SER A 40 -11.51 16.69 -2.31
N GLY A 41 -10.22 16.81 -1.92
CA GLY A 41 -9.72 17.95 -1.17
C GLY A 41 -10.21 18.06 0.27
N SER A 42 -11.06 17.16 0.76
CA SER A 42 -11.55 17.18 2.14
C SER A 42 -10.49 16.76 3.14
N ASP A 43 -10.60 17.23 4.38
CA ASP A 43 -9.73 16.87 5.49
C ASP A 43 -10.45 15.90 6.45
N LEU A 44 -10.04 14.63 6.41
CA LEU A 44 -10.49 13.55 7.30
C LEU A 44 -9.37 13.13 8.27
N SER A 45 -8.45 14.03 8.59
CA SER A 45 -7.40 13.71 9.56
C SER A 45 -8.02 13.27 10.89
N ASP A 46 -7.44 12.24 11.52
CA ASP A 46 -7.93 11.65 12.75
C ASP A 46 -9.39 11.12 12.70
N ALA A 47 -10.01 11.06 11.51
CA ALA A 47 -11.38 10.55 11.37
C ALA A 47 -11.44 9.04 11.60
N ARG A 48 -12.59 8.54 12.07
CA ARG A 48 -12.86 7.11 12.22
C ARG A 48 -13.78 6.65 11.09
N LEU A 49 -13.28 5.72 10.27
CA LEU A 49 -14.00 5.13 9.14
C LEU A 49 -13.96 3.59 9.23
N VAL A 50 -13.91 3.05 10.45
CA VAL A 50 -13.82 1.60 10.68
C VAL A 50 -15.00 0.90 10.01
N GLY A 51 -14.70 -0.01 9.05
CA GLY A 51 -15.71 -0.75 8.30
C GLY A 51 -16.61 0.10 7.41
N ALA A 52 -16.26 1.35 7.14
CA ALA A 52 -17.03 2.20 6.23
C ALA A 52 -16.96 1.66 4.78
N ASP A 53 -18.03 1.86 4.02
CA ASP A 53 -18.11 1.52 2.60
C ASP A 53 -17.79 2.74 1.74
N LEU A 54 -16.56 2.82 1.23
CA LEU A 54 -16.07 3.88 0.33
C LEU A 54 -15.90 3.35 -1.11
N ARG A 55 -16.62 2.29 -1.51
CA ARG A 55 -16.48 1.76 -2.86
C ARG A 55 -16.79 2.84 -3.91
N HIS A 56 -15.90 2.95 -4.91
CA HIS A 56 -16.00 3.95 -5.98
C HIS A 56 -16.03 5.41 -5.49
N ALA A 57 -15.70 5.69 -4.24
CA ALA A 57 -15.58 7.06 -3.75
C ALA A 57 -14.47 7.81 -4.49
N ILE A 58 -14.66 9.11 -4.67
CA ILE A 58 -13.69 10.02 -5.29
C ILE A 58 -13.00 10.79 -4.17
N CYS A 59 -11.77 10.37 -3.84
CA CYS A 59 -10.99 10.88 -2.72
C CYS A 59 -9.68 11.54 -3.20
N GLN A 60 -9.69 12.17 -4.37
CA GLN A 60 -8.49 12.79 -4.93
C GLN A 60 -7.99 13.93 -4.04
N GLY A 61 -6.70 13.88 -3.64
CA GLY A 61 -6.10 14.88 -2.78
C GLY A 61 -6.69 14.97 -1.36
N THR A 62 -7.57 14.04 -0.98
CA THR A 62 -8.16 13.96 0.34
C THR A 62 -7.08 13.70 1.40
N VAL A 63 -7.23 14.30 2.58
CA VAL A 63 -6.35 14.08 3.72
C VAL A 63 -6.97 13.05 4.65
N PHE A 64 -6.30 11.92 4.81
CA PHE A 64 -6.64 10.86 5.75
C PHE A 64 -5.51 10.65 6.77
N ALA A 65 -4.72 11.69 7.06
CA ALA A 65 -3.61 11.56 7.99
C ALA A 65 -4.10 11.04 9.35
N ASP A 66 -3.46 9.97 9.85
CA ASP A 66 -3.79 9.31 11.12
C ASP A 66 -5.25 8.81 11.23
N ALA A 67 -5.99 8.72 10.12
CA ALA A 67 -7.36 8.23 10.11
C ALA A 67 -7.43 6.71 10.35
N ASP A 68 -8.50 6.26 11.00
CA ASP A 68 -8.79 4.86 11.26
C ASP A 68 -9.71 4.28 10.18
N LEU A 69 -9.11 3.57 9.22
CA LEU A 69 -9.77 2.90 8.07
C LEU A 69 -9.71 1.38 8.20
N HIS A 70 -9.55 0.82 9.40
CA HIS A 70 -9.54 -0.63 9.60
C HIS A 70 -10.78 -1.26 8.98
N HIS A 71 -10.59 -2.32 8.18
CA HIS A 71 -11.68 -3.04 7.51
C HIS A 71 -12.54 -2.19 6.58
N ALA A 72 -12.19 -0.95 6.27
CA ALA A 72 -12.93 -0.13 5.32
C ALA A 72 -12.90 -0.74 3.92
N ASN A 73 -13.97 -0.55 3.15
CA ASN A 73 -14.04 -1.01 1.78
C ASN A 73 -13.83 0.15 0.80
N LEU A 74 -12.65 0.21 0.23
CA LEU A 74 -12.18 1.21 -0.72
C LEU A 74 -12.07 0.62 -2.15
N TRP A 75 -12.79 -0.46 -2.43
CA TRP A 75 -12.74 -1.12 -3.74
C TRP A 75 -13.04 -0.12 -4.87
N SER A 76 -12.13 -0.02 -5.85
CA SER A 76 -12.22 0.91 -6.97
C SER A 76 -12.37 2.39 -6.57
N ALA A 77 -12.01 2.78 -5.36
CA ALA A 77 -11.94 4.20 -4.98
C ALA A 77 -10.80 4.90 -5.70
N ASP A 78 -10.97 6.18 -5.99
CA ASP A 78 -9.90 7.04 -6.51
C ASP A 78 -9.25 7.83 -5.36
N LEU A 79 -8.09 7.39 -4.95
CA LEU A 79 -7.27 7.95 -3.87
C LEU A 79 -6.03 8.68 -4.44
N SER A 80 -6.04 9.01 -5.75
CA SER A 80 -4.89 9.68 -6.37
C SER A 80 -4.50 10.93 -5.60
N ASP A 81 -3.20 11.09 -5.35
CA ASP A 81 -2.60 12.21 -4.61
C ASP A 81 -3.15 12.40 -3.18
N ALA A 82 -3.88 11.43 -2.63
CA ALA A 82 -4.36 11.50 -1.25
C ALA A 82 -3.19 11.46 -0.25
N ARG A 83 -3.38 12.08 0.91
CA ARG A 83 -2.40 12.11 2.00
C ARG A 83 -2.89 11.21 3.13
N MET A 84 -2.29 10.01 3.23
CA MET A 84 -2.71 8.96 4.15
C MET A 84 -1.62 8.61 5.18
N GLY A 85 -0.61 9.48 5.33
CA GLY A 85 0.50 9.22 6.26
C GLY A 85 -0.02 8.89 7.67
N GLY A 86 0.49 7.80 8.27
CA GLY A 86 0.07 7.33 9.59
C GLY A 86 -1.32 6.67 9.65
N ALA A 87 -2.09 6.63 8.56
CA ALA A 87 -3.43 6.02 8.57
C ALA A 87 -3.38 4.51 8.86
N MET A 88 -4.44 3.99 9.48
CA MET A 88 -4.62 2.58 9.83
C MET A 88 -5.55 1.91 8.83
N LEU A 89 -4.98 1.15 7.88
CA LEU A 89 -5.67 0.47 6.77
C LEU A 89 -5.61 -1.05 6.90
N SER A 90 -5.26 -1.58 8.09
CA SER A 90 -5.12 -3.03 8.20
C SER A 90 -6.42 -3.74 7.87
N ARG A 91 -6.29 -4.79 7.03
CA ARG A 91 -7.41 -5.57 6.49
C ARG A 91 -8.43 -4.75 5.68
N ALA A 92 -8.09 -3.54 5.24
CA ALA A 92 -8.94 -2.78 4.31
C ALA A 92 -8.97 -3.41 2.92
N TRP A 93 -10.00 -3.15 2.15
CA TRP A 93 -10.22 -3.66 0.80
C TRP A 93 -9.97 -2.54 -0.21
N LEU A 94 -8.82 -2.57 -0.87
CA LEU A 94 -8.36 -1.57 -1.84
C LEU A 94 -8.23 -2.15 -3.26
N GLY A 95 -8.90 -3.26 -3.53
CA GLY A 95 -8.82 -3.90 -4.84
C GLY A 95 -9.22 -2.94 -5.95
N SER A 96 -8.44 -2.89 -7.02
CA SER A 96 -8.62 -1.98 -8.17
C SER A 96 -8.70 -0.49 -7.81
N ALA A 97 -8.31 -0.08 -6.60
CA ALA A 97 -8.24 1.33 -6.21
C ALA A 97 -7.10 2.04 -6.97
N ARG A 98 -7.28 3.33 -7.24
CA ARG A 98 -6.24 4.20 -7.76
C ARG A 98 -5.55 4.91 -6.61
N LEU A 99 -4.28 4.65 -6.44
CA LEU A 99 -3.41 5.20 -5.40
C LEU A 99 -2.19 5.90 -6.03
N THR A 100 -2.34 6.39 -7.27
CA THR A 100 -1.25 7.05 -7.99
C THR A 100 -0.79 8.28 -7.25
N GLY A 101 0.51 8.36 -6.93
CA GLY A 101 1.09 9.49 -6.20
C GLY A 101 0.65 9.63 -4.75
N THR A 102 -0.10 8.69 -4.21
CA THR A 102 -0.61 8.73 -2.82
C THR A 102 0.53 8.68 -1.80
N ASP A 103 0.46 9.50 -0.77
CA ASP A 103 1.36 9.42 0.39
C ASP A 103 0.82 8.39 1.41
N LEU A 104 1.46 7.24 1.45
CA LEU A 104 1.17 6.10 2.35
C LEU A 104 2.31 5.88 3.36
N ARG A 105 3.14 6.87 3.62
CA ARG A 105 4.28 6.71 4.54
C ARG A 105 3.80 6.41 5.95
N SER A 106 4.47 5.47 6.60
CA SER A 106 4.15 5.02 7.96
C SER A 106 2.71 4.51 8.15
N THR A 107 2.00 4.13 7.06
CA THR A 107 0.66 3.53 7.16
C THR A 107 0.72 2.07 7.61
N ASP A 108 -0.34 1.62 8.29
CA ASP A 108 -0.56 0.20 8.54
C ASP A 108 -1.50 -0.39 7.47
N LEU A 109 -0.93 -1.16 6.54
CA LEU A 109 -1.62 -1.93 5.50
C LEU A 109 -1.56 -3.44 5.77
N GLY A 110 -1.28 -3.86 7.01
CA GLY A 110 -1.16 -5.26 7.38
C GLY A 110 -2.38 -6.09 7.00
N GLY A 111 -2.18 -7.13 6.20
CA GLY A 111 -3.26 -7.99 5.69
C GLY A 111 -4.29 -7.29 4.79
N ALA A 112 -4.02 -6.08 4.31
CA ALA A 112 -4.89 -5.37 3.37
C ALA A 112 -4.95 -6.07 1.99
N TRP A 113 -6.03 -5.85 1.25
CA TRP A 113 -6.29 -6.44 -0.06
C TRP A 113 -6.17 -5.38 -1.14
N LEU A 114 -5.00 -5.31 -1.83
CA LEU A 114 -4.69 -4.32 -2.87
C LEU A 114 -4.68 -4.94 -4.28
N ILE A 115 -5.37 -6.07 -4.48
CA ILE A 115 -5.34 -6.81 -5.75
C ILE A 115 -5.66 -5.89 -6.93
N ALA A 116 -4.77 -5.84 -7.93
CA ALA A 116 -4.89 -5.01 -9.13
C ALA A 116 -5.03 -3.49 -8.86
N ALA A 117 -4.63 -3.01 -7.69
CA ALA A 117 -4.58 -1.57 -7.42
C ALA A 117 -3.43 -0.90 -8.20
N ASP A 118 -3.57 0.39 -8.48
CA ASP A 118 -2.55 1.22 -9.10
C ASP A 118 -1.88 2.13 -8.06
N LEU A 119 -0.65 1.79 -7.69
CA LEU A 119 0.21 2.53 -6.76
C LEU A 119 1.39 3.19 -7.49
N THR A 120 1.24 3.51 -8.79
CA THR A 120 2.31 4.15 -9.56
C THR A 120 2.75 5.44 -8.87
N GLY A 121 4.05 5.55 -8.57
CA GLY A 121 4.64 6.71 -7.89
C GLY A 121 4.18 6.92 -6.45
N ALA A 122 3.49 5.96 -5.83
CA ALA A 122 3.06 6.07 -4.43
C ALA A 122 4.25 6.03 -3.46
N LEU A 123 4.14 6.74 -2.33
CA LEU A 123 5.15 6.80 -1.29
C LEU A 123 4.73 5.87 -0.14
N LEU A 124 5.40 4.73 0.02
CA LEU A 124 5.11 3.72 1.06
C LEU A 124 6.22 3.63 2.12
N GLY A 125 7.15 4.57 2.14
CA GLY A 125 8.30 4.50 3.05
C GLY A 125 7.89 4.22 4.50
N ALA A 126 8.57 3.26 5.14
CA ALA A 126 8.32 2.81 6.52
C ALA A 126 6.87 2.33 6.81
N SER A 127 6.08 1.99 5.79
CA SER A 127 4.75 1.40 5.97
C SER A 127 4.83 -0.10 6.31
N THR A 128 3.75 -0.64 6.86
CA THR A 128 3.58 -2.08 7.12
C THR A 128 2.67 -2.69 6.06
N LEU A 129 3.19 -3.67 5.33
CA LEU A 129 2.49 -4.48 4.31
C LEU A 129 2.48 -5.97 4.69
N ALA A 130 2.79 -6.30 5.94
CA ALA A 130 2.93 -7.70 6.38
C ALA A 130 1.68 -8.51 6.04
N GLY A 131 1.83 -9.60 5.27
CA GLY A 131 0.74 -10.45 4.84
C GLY A 131 -0.30 -9.78 3.93
N ALA A 132 -0.05 -8.59 3.41
CA ALA A 132 -0.94 -7.93 2.45
C ALA A 132 -0.97 -8.66 1.10
N SER A 133 -2.09 -8.57 0.40
CA SER A 133 -2.25 -9.10 -0.96
C SER A 133 -2.09 -7.99 -1.99
N LEU A 134 -0.95 -7.99 -2.69
CA LEU A 134 -0.57 -7.02 -3.74
C LEU A 134 -0.52 -7.70 -5.11
N THR A 135 -1.26 -8.79 -5.28
CA THR A 135 -1.28 -9.53 -6.54
C THR A 135 -1.71 -8.65 -7.70
N ARG A 136 -0.91 -8.60 -8.79
CA ARG A 136 -1.16 -7.81 -10.00
C ARG A 136 -1.25 -6.29 -9.77
N THR A 137 -0.71 -5.76 -8.68
CA THR A 137 -0.61 -4.31 -8.49
C THR A 137 0.35 -3.68 -9.48
N CYS A 138 0.09 -2.43 -9.85
CA CYS A 138 1.06 -1.57 -10.51
C CYS A 138 1.73 -0.69 -9.46
N MET A 139 3.04 -0.83 -9.28
CA MET A 139 3.86 -0.08 -8.32
C MET A 139 5.09 0.52 -9.02
N ARG A 140 4.93 0.92 -10.30
CA ARG A 140 6.01 1.56 -11.05
C ARG A 140 6.46 2.81 -10.34
N ASP A 141 7.78 2.97 -10.22
CA ASP A 141 8.41 4.16 -9.62
C ASP A 141 7.94 4.44 -8.17
N ALA A 142 7.32 3.48 -7.49
CA ALA A 142 6.90 3.62 -6.10
C ALA A 142 8.10 3.60 -5.16
N ASP A 143 8.01 4.33 -4.04
CA ASP A 143 9.00 4.31 -2.95
C ASP A 143 8.53 3.39 -1.81
N LEU A 144 9.17 2.24 -1.69
CA LEU A 144 8.97 1.24 -0.62
C LEU A 144 10.16 1.22 0.36
N THR A 145 10.93 2.30 0.45
CA THR A 145 12.11 2.34 1.32
C THR A 145 11.75 2.00 2.77
N GLY A 146 12.42 1.00 3.33
CA GLY A 146 12.23 0.60 4.73
C GLY A 146 10.85 0.02 5.05
N THR A 147 10.07 -0.41 4.06
CA THR A 147 8.76 -1.06 4.29
C THR A 147 8.91 -2.41 5.01
N PHE A 148 7.90 -2.78 5.80
CA PHE A 148 7.76 -4.08 6.45
C PHE A 148 6.75 -4.93 5.68
N ALA A 149 7.21 -5.70 4.69
CA ALA A 149 6.38 -6.49 3.79
C ALA A 149 6.62 -8.02 3.91
N GLY A 150 7.01 -8.46 5.10
CA GLY A 150 7.23 -9.88 5.36
C GLY A 150 5.98 -10.72 5.06
N GLY A 151 6.14 -11.79 4.27
CA GLY A 151 5.05 -12.66 3.85
C GLY A 151 3.99 -12.02 2.95
N ALA A 152 4.21 -10.82 2.43
CA ALA A 152 3.27 -10.18 1.50
C ALA A 152 3.26 -10.87 0.13
N ASP A 153 2.13 -10.82 -0.55
CA ASP A 153 1.91 -11.46 -1.84
C ASP A 153 2.00 -10.45 -2.99
N PHE A 154 3.14 -10.41 -3.68
CA PHE A 154 3.42 -9.57 -4.85
C PHE A 154 3.33 -10.34 -6.17
N ARG A 155 2.61 -11.47 -6.23
CA ARG A 155 2.53 -12.25 -7.46
C ARG A 155 2.07 -11.42 -8.65
N SER A 156 2.87 -11.45 -9.73
CA SER A 156 2.61 -10.68 -10.96
C SER A 156 2.49 -9.16 -10.73
N ALA A 157 2.99 -8.61 -9.63
CA ALA A 157 3.08 -7.18 -9.43
C ALA A 157 4.10 -6.56 -10.38
N VAL A 158 3.90 -5.29 -10.74
CA VAL A 158 4.81 -4.52 -11.59
C VAL A 158 5.51 -3.48 -10.72
N LEU A 159 6.77 -3.73 -10.40
CA LEU A 159 7.63 -2.93 -9.51
C LEU A 159 8.80 -2.28 -10.29
N ASN A 160 8.62 -2.07 -11.60
CA ASN A 160 9.68 -1.52 -12.43
C ASN A 160 10.07 -0.11 -11.97
N GLY A 161 11.37 0.14 -11.81
CA GLY A 161 11.90 1.41 -11.32
C GLY A 161 11.58 1.70 -9.85
N ALA A 162 10.92 0.80 -9.13
CA ALA A 162 10.58 1.02 -7.72
C ALA A 162 11.83 1.06 -6.84
N THR A 163 11.82 1.90 -5.81
CA THR A 163 12.83 1.95 -4.76
C THR A 163 12.39 1.08 -3.59
N ILE A 164 13.06 -0.07 -3.36
CA ILE A 164 12.72 -1.05 -2.32
C ILE A 164 13.85 -1.17 -1.28
N ARG A 165 14.66 -0.13 -1.18
CA ARG A 165 15.86 -0.12 -0.32
C ARG A 165 15.53 -0.40 1.14
N ALA A 166 16.37 -1.23 1.77
CA ALA A 166 16.29 -1.56 3.20
C ALA A 166 14.91 -2.07 3.64
N ALA A 167 14.08 -2.58 2.72
CA ALA A 167 12.79 -3.17 3.03
C ALA A 167 12.95 -4.58 3.60
N ASN A 168 11.98 -5.01 4.41
CA ASN A 168 11.86 -6.40 4.83
C ASN A 168 10.86 -7.11 3.91
N LEU A 169 11.36 -7.96 3.01
CA LEU A 169 10.60 -8.84 2.12
C LEU A 169 10.74 -10.31 2.52
N SER A 170 11.12 -10.60 3.76
CA SER A 170 11.32 -11.99 4.20
C SER A 170 10.05 -12.82 4.00
N GLY A 171 10.19 -13.98 3.35
CA GLY A 171 9.05 -14.85 3.02
C GLY A 171 8.02 -14.25 2.06
N ALA A 172 8.27 -13.10 1.44
CA ALA A 172 7.37 -12.50 0.46
C ALA A 172 7.28 -13.34 -0.81
N ILE A 173 6.12 -13.31 -1.48
CA ILE A 173 5.88 -14.07 -2.72
C ILE A 173 5.95 -13.09 -3.91
N LEU A 174 7.07 -13.12 -4.64
CA LEU A 174 7.35 -12.26 -5.80
C LEU A 174 7.26 -13.04 -7.13
N ARG A 175 6.56 -14.17 -7.14
CA ARG A 175 6.46 -15.02 -8.34
C ARG A 175 5.95 -14.23 -9.54
N SER A 176 6.69 -14.31 -10.66
CA SER A 176 6.36 -13.61 -11.91
C SER A 176 6.19 -12.09 -11.75
N ALA A 177 6.71 -11.49 -10.69
CA ALA A 177 6.75 -10.04 -10.54
C ALA A 177 7.75 -9.44 -11.53
N SER A 178 7.51 -8.21 -11.97
CA SER A 178 8.47 -7.45 -12.77
C SER A 178 9.18 -6.44 -11.88
N LEU A 179 10.49 -6.60 -11.72
CA LEU A 179 11.39 -5.78 -10.91
C LEU A 179 12.47 -5.11 -11.77
N ILE A 180 12.16 -4.89 -13.06
CA ILE A 180 13.10 -4.30 -14.01
C ILE A 180 13.54 -2.93 -13.49
N GLU A 181 14.88 -2.72 -13.40
CA GLU A 181 15.49 -1.48 -12.91
C GLU A 181 15.09 -1.08 -11.47
N ALA A 182 14.51 -1.98 -10.69
CA ALA A 182 14.20 -1.71 -9.28
C ALA A 182 15.46 -1.69 -8.41
N ASP A 183 15.48 -0.87 -7.36
CA ASP A 183 16.55 -0.83 -6.37
C ASP A 183 16.14 -1.60 -5.10
N LEU A 184 16.69 -2.81 -4.95
CA LEU A 184 16.52 -3.67 -3.77
C LEU A 184 17.73 -3.61 -2.81
N SER A 185 18.58 -2.60 -2.91
CA SER A 185 19.77 -2.52 -2.05
C SER A 185 19.39 -2.64 -0.56
N LEU A 186 20.17 -3.40 0.19
CA LEU A 186 19.99 -3.64 1.64
C LEU A 186 18.66 -4.33 2.02
N THR A 187 17.91 -4.88 1.06
CA THR A 187 16.63 -5.55 1.30
C THR A 187 16.85 -6.94 1.92
N ASP A 188 15.99 -7.32 2.86
CA ASP A 188 15.93 -8.67 3.41
C ASP A 188 15.00 -9.53 2.54
N LEU A 189 15.57 -10.52 1.85
CA LEU A 189 14.90 -11.47 0.95
C LEU A 189 14.92 -12.91 1.50
N VAL A 190 15.25 -13.11 2.77
CA VAL A 190 15.32 -14.45 3.39
C VAL A 190 13.98 -15.16 3.20
N GLY A 191 14.00 -16.34 2.57
CA GLY A 191 12.81 -17.14 2.28
C GLY A 191 11.84 -16.53 1.24
N ALA A 192 12.20 -15.44 0.58
CA ALA A 192 11.37 -14.87 -0.48
C ALA A 192 11.32 -15.76 -1.73
N ASP A 193 10.20 -15.75 -2.45
CA ASP A 193 10.01 -16.51 -3.66
C ASP A 193 9.95 -15.60 -4.90
N LEU A 194 11.08 -15.50 -5.61
CA LEU A 194 11.23 -14.73 -6.85
C LEU A 194 11.11 -15.62 -8.11
N THR A 195 10.56 -16.83 -8.00
CA THR A 195 10.45 -17.74 -9.15
C THR A 195 9.78 -17.06 -10.35
N GLY A 196 10.48 -17.01 -11.48
CA GLY A 196 10.00 -16.39 -12.71
C GLY A 196 9.89 -14.85 -12.67
N ALA A 197 10.42 -14.19 -11.64
CA ALA A 197 10.49 -12.74 -11.61
C ALA A 197 11.45 -12.21 -12.68
N GLN A 198 11.19 -11.01 -13.20
CA GLN A 198 12.05 -10.29 -14.14
C GLN A 198 12.96 -9.36 -13.34
N LEU A 199 14.29 -9.58 -13.45
CA LEU A 199 15.31 -8.87 -12.66
C LEU A 199 16.29 -8.08 -13.53
N ASP A 200 15.91 -7.72 -14.77
CA ASP A 200 16.78 -6.98 -15.68
C ASP A 200 17.14 -5.61 -15.09
N GLY A 201 18.42 -5.34 -14.93
CA GLY A 201 18.90 -4.05 -14.37
C GLY A 201 18.60 -3.82 -12.89
N VAL A 202 18.14 -4.84 -12.16
CA VAL A 202 17.89 -4.73 -10.72
C VAL A 202 19.17 -4.45 -9.95
N VAL A 203 19.09 -3.59 -8.91
CA VAL A 203 20.20 -3.34 -7.98
C VAL A 203 20.02 -4.19 -6.73
N LEU A 204 21.03 -5.01 -6.40
CA LEU A 204 20.99 -6.00 -5.30
C LEU A 204 22.13 -5.80 -4.30
N ASP A 205 22.65 -4.59 -4.14
CA ASP A 205 23.79 -4.32 -3.25
C ASP A 205 23.41 -4.56 -1.78
N GLY A 206 24.16 -5.45 -1.13
CA GLY A 206 24.01 -5.71 0.31
C GLY A 206 22.68 -6.36 0.71
N ILE A 207 21.98 -7.03 -0.20
CA ILE A 207 20.77 -7.80 0.13
C ILE A 207 21.09 -8.93 1.11
N ARG A 208 20.11 -9.32 1.91
CA ARG A 208 20.14 -10.55 2.71
C ARG A 208 19.28 -11.61 2.04
N HIS A 209 19.82 -12.79 1.84
CA HIS A 209 19.12 -13.98 1.37
C HIS A 209 19.77 -15.24 1.92
N ASP A 210 19.13 -16.37 1.80
CA ASP A 210 19.64 -17.67 2.24
C ASP A 210 19.24 -18.79 1.26
N ASP A 211 19.52 -20.05 1.65
CA ASP A 211 19.20 -21.23 0.85
C ASP A 211 17.69 -21.46 0.65
N THR A 212 16.84 -20.78 1.41
CA THR A 212 15.37 -20.84 1.28
C THR A 212 14.82 -19.80 0.31
N THR A 213 15.64 -18.83 -0.12
CA THR A 213 15.27 -17.84 -1.13
C THR A 213 15.22 -18.48 -2.52
N LEU A 214 14.09 -18.37 -3.20
CA LEU A 214 13.90 -18.96 -4.52
C LEU A 214 14.08 -17.89 -5.61
N TRP A 215 15.12 -18.07 -6.43
CA TRP A 215 15.47 -17.16 -7.52
C TRP A 215 14.87 -17.63 -8.88
N PRO A 216 14.81 -16.74 -9.88
CA PRO A 216 14.46 -17.15 -11.25
C PRO A 216 15.45 -18.15 -11.80
N GLU A 217 14.98 -19.04 -12.70
CA GLU A 217 15.84 -20.02 -13.35
C GLU A 217 17.01 -19.34 -14.08
N GLY A 218 18.23 -19.80 -13.84
CA GLY A 218 19.47 -19.27 -14.43
C GLY A 218 19.94 -17.93 -13.87
N PHE A 219 19.30 -17.39 -12.86
CA PHE A 219 19.79 -16.20 -12.16
C PHE A 219 20.88 -16.60 -11.14
N ASP A 220 22.00 -15.88 -11.14
CA ASP A 220 23.09 -16.05 -10.19
C ASP A 220 23.08 -14.87 -9.19
N PRO A 221 22.55 -15.06 -7.97
CA PRO A 221 22.43 -13.97 -7.01
C PRO A 221 23.82 -13.56 -6.48
N PRO A 222 24.02 -12.28 -6.12
CA PRO A 222 25.22 -11.86 -5.43
C PRO A 222 25.35 -12.59 -4.09
N SER A 223 26.57 -12.62 -3.51
CA SER A 223 26.73 -13.13 -2.14
C SER A 223 25.85 -12.36 -1.17
N SER A 224 25.19 -13.08 -0.26
CA SER A 224 24.37 -12.46 0.78
C SER A 224 25.20 -11.48 1.62
N GLY A 225 24.70 -10.27 1.80
CA GLY A 225 25.24 -9.30 2.74
C GLY A 225 25.00 -9.80 4.17
N GLY A 226 25.85 -10.71 4.66
CA GLY A 226 25.86 -11.05 6.07
C GLY A 226 26.36 -9.85 6.87
N LEU A 227 25.72 -9.56 8.00
CA LEU A 227 26.48 -9.00 9.11
C LEU A 227 27.52 -10.07 9.39
N ASP A 228 28.81 -9.77 9.12
CA ASP A 228 29.89 -10.66 9.55
C ASP A 228 29.66 -10.90 11.03
N ASP A 229 29.30 -12.16 11.40
CA ASP A 229 29.39 -12.65 12.78
C ASP A 229 30.85 -12.68 13.18
N HIS A 230 31.42 -11.50 13.34
CA HIS A 230 32.73 -11.28 13.92
C HIS A 230 32.62 -10.14 14.93
N ASP A 231 32.25 -10.49 16.15
CA ASP A 231 32.98 -10.33 17.43
C ASP A 231 32.12 -10.76 18.63
#